data_3820c7d776eb60ecc11b95a878682427
#
_entry.id   3820c7d776eb60ecc11b95a878682427
#
_cell.length_a   1.000
_cell.length_b   1.000
_cell.length_c   1.000
_cell.angle_alpha   90.00
_cell.angle_beta   90.00
_cell.angle_gamma   90.00
#
_symmetry.space_group_name_H-M   'P 1'
#
loop_
_entity.id
_entity.type
_entity.pdbx_description
1 polymer ?
#
loop_
_entity_poly.entity_id
_entity_poly.type
_entity_poly.pdbx_seq_one_letter_code
_entity_poly.pdbx_strand_id
1 'polypeptide(L)'
;YYNHSAPEISDSEFDALWDELNRLDPSNEVLHEVGPEPLPGTVKVEHMFPMRSLDKGTSDQDIVHFVTQSTFGGKQYLAQPKLDGSALSLEYVAGNLHRAATRGSGERGEDVTLNAKQVANVPLRLNEAIDCHVRGEVVMPLEVFEQKYSTVSPNPRNLCSGALRQKHGDGKAEASDLVFCAYDVKFPNTSPEATNDSELLSWLQKAGIEPAPWEVFDSKNLQEDMIQYTKKLSLIHI
;
A
#
# COMPACT_ATOMS: atom_id res chain seq x y z
N TYR A 1 8.99 13.47 11.16
CA TYR A 1 9.10 12.07 10.74
C TYR A 1 8.95 11.94 9.20
N TYR A 2 7.85 12.41 8.64
CA TYR A 2 7.56 12.24 7.21
C TYR A 2 8.28 13.24 6.27
N ASN A 3 8.58 14.45 6.74
CA ASN A 3 8.97 15.57 5.85
C ASN A 3 10.46 15.59 5.48
N HIS A 4 11.34 14.95 6.22
CA HIS A 4 12.80 15.09 6.03
C HIS A 4 13.52 13.78 5.66
N SER A 5 12.83 12.65 5.55
CA SER A 5 13.41 11.32 5.28
C SER A 5 14.56 10.93 6.24
N ALA A 6 14.63 11.60 7.38
CA ALA A 6 15.60 11.38 8.44
C ALA A 6 14.82 11.31 9.77
N PRO A 7 14.28 10.13 10.13
CA PRO A 7 13.55 9.98 11.36
C PRO A 7 14.46 10.24 12.56
N GLU A 8 14.02 11.10 13.47
CA GLU A 8 14.74 11.41 14.72
C GLU A 8 14.44 10.38 15.82
N ILE A 9 13.37 9.60 15.64
CA ILE A 9 12.93 8.54 16.55
C ILE A 9 12.66 7.26 15.77
N SER A 10 12.69 6.11 16.43
CA SER A 10 12.33 4.82 15.82
C SER A 10 10.83 4.72 15.51
N ASP A 11 10.44 3.80 14.64
CA ASP A 11 9.04 3.55 14.30
C ASP A 11 8.22 3.15 15.54
N SER A 12 8.81 2.38 16.46
CA SER A 12 8.16 1.97 17.71
C SER A 12 7.95 3.14 18.68
N GLU A 13 8.88 4.09 18.74
CA GLU A 13 8.72 5.32 19.55
C GLU A 13 7.67 6.24 18.92
N PHE A 14 7.66 6.35 17.59
CA PHE A 14 6.63 7.10 16.89
C PHE A 14 5.24 6.51 17.13
N ASP A 15 5.09 5.20 17.02
CA ASP A 15 3.84 4.50 17.28
C ASP A 15 3.35 4.72 18.71
N ALA A 16 4.24 4.64 19.68
CA ALA A 16 3.90 4.87 21.10
C ALA A 16 3.40 6.31 21.35
N LEU A 17 4.06 7.32 20.74
CA LEU A 17 3.62 8.71 20.83
C LEU A 17 2.29 8.94 20.11
N TRP A 18 2.08 8.30 18.99
CA TRP A 18 0.82 8.35 18.25
C TRP A 18 -0.35 7.77 19.05
N ASP A 19 -0.15 6.59 19.65
CA ASP A 19 -1.16 5.93 20.47
C ASP A 19 -1.47 6.77 21.73
N GLU A 20 -0.47 7.39 22.33
CA GLU A 20 -0.68 8.29 23.48
C GLU A 20 -1.43 9.56 23.08
N LEU A 21 -1.09 10.18 21.95
CA LEU A 21 -1.83 11.34 21.44
C LEU A 21 -3.29 11.00 21.17
N ASN A 22 -3.54 9.87 20.53
CA ASN A 22 -4.90 9.40 20.25
C ASN A 22 -5.71 9.15 21.54
N ARG A 23 -5.04 8.69 22.60
CA ARG A 23 -5.69 8.49 23.92
C ARG A 23 -5.98 9.81 24.62
N LEU A 24 -5.10 10.81 24.49
CA LEU A 24 -5.23 12.12 25.19
C LEU A 24 -6.15 13.09 24.44
N ASP A 25 -6.06 13.12 23.13
CA ASP A 25 -6.82 14.02 22.25
C ASP A 25 -7.17 13.31 20.92
N PRO A 26 -8.22 12.47 20.89
CA PRO A 26 -8.63 11.74 19.70
C PRO A 26 -9.05 12.63 18.52
N SER A 27 -9.33 13.91 18.79
CA SER A 27 -9.73 14.89 17.79
C SER A 27 -8.57 15.70 17.22
N ASN A 28 -7.35 15.43 17.64
CA ASN A 28 -6.17 16.15 17.21
C ASN A 28 -5.97 16.05 15.70
N GLU A 29 -5.78 17.19 15.04
CA GLU A 29 -5.64 17.26 13.57
C GLU A 29 -4.49 16.39 13.05
N VAL A 30 -3.40 16.26 13.79
CA VAL A 30 -2.23 15.43 13.42
C VAL A 30 -2.61 13.96 13.25
N LEU A 31 -3.58 13.44 14.00
CA LEU A 31 -4.05 12.06 13.88
C LEU A 31 -4.83 11.82 12.58
N HIS A 32 -5.31 12.86 11.94
CA HIS A 32 -6.08 12.82 10.70
C HIS A 32 -5.24 13.13 9.46
N GLU A 33 -3.98 13.54 9.64
CA GLU A 33 -3.05 13.74 8.54
C GLU A 33 -2.59 12.41 7.94
N VAL A 34 -2.77 12.26 6.62
CA VAL A 34 -2.46 11.03 5.88
C VAL A 34 -1.16 11.21 5.08
N GLY A 35 -0.04 11.33 5.80
CA GLY A 35 1.27 11.49 5.16
C GLY A 35 1.58 12.93 4.75
N PRO A 36 2.81 13.19 4.27
CA PRO A 36 3.25 14.53 3.94
C PRO A 36 2.62 15.06 2.65
N GLU A 37 2.39 16.36 2.59
CA GLU A 37 2.09 17.03 1.33
C GLU A 37 3.25 16.82 0.33
N PRO A 38 2.94 16.70 -0.99
CA PRO A 38 3.96 16.58 -2.02
C PRO A 38 4.96 17.73 -1.99
N LEU A 39 6.24 17.41 -2.21
CA LEU A 39 7.32 18.37 -2.13
C LEU A 39 7.15 19.54 -3.11
N PRO A 40 7.58 20.78 -2.77
CA PRO A 40 7.58 21.90 -3.69
C PRO A 40 8.38 21.59 -4.97
N GLY A 41 7.80 21.91 -6.13
CA GLY A 41 8.44 21.68 -7.43
C GLY A 41 8.23 20.29 -8.04
N THR A 42 7.47 19.42 -7.40
CA THR A 42 6.97 18.16 -8.03
C THR A 42 5.62 18.41 -8.71
N VAL A 43 5.32 17.60 -9.72
CA VAL A 43 3.99 17.60 -10.34
C VAL A 43 3.01 16.94 -9.38
N LYS A 44 2.05 17.71 -8.88
CA LYS A 44 1.01 17.22 -7.97
C LYS A 44 -0.17 16.69 -8.77
N VAL A 45 -0.71 15.56 -8.33
CA VAL A 45 -1.87 14.89 -8.94
C VAL A 45 -2.92 14.64 -7.87
N GLU A 46 -4.17 14.91 -8.19
CA GLU A 46 -5.32 14.53 -7.36
C GLU A 46 -5.69 13.08 -7.63
N HIS A 47 -5.96 12.33 -6.56
CA HIS A 47 -6.47 10.97 -6.65
C HIS A 47 -7.97 11.00 -6.93
N MET A 48 -8.42 10.35 -7.99
CA MET A 48 -9.86 10.19 -8.24
C MET A 48 -10.54 9.42 -7.12
N PHE A 49 -9.85 8.46 -6.53
CA PHE A 49 -10.28 7.70 -5.37
C PHE A 49 -9.28 7.92 -4.23
N PRO A 50 -9.66 8.56 -3.11
CA PRO A 50 -8.76 8.86 -2.00
C PRO A 50 -8.06 7.63 -1.45
N MET A 51 -6.77 7.72 -1.19
CA MET A 51 -5.93 6.68 -0.58
C MET A 51 -5.90 6.84 0.94
N ARG A 52 -7.01 6.46 1.60
CA ARG A 52 -7.17 6.63 3.05
C ARG A 52 -6.27 5.70 3.85
N SER A 53 -6.04 6.03 5.12
CA SER A 53 -5.41 5.14 6.09
C SER A 53 -6.36 4.00 6.50
N LEU A 54 -5.78 2.91 6.97
CA LEU A 54 -6.51 1.80 7.58
C LEU A 54 -6.60 2.01 9.09
N ASP A 55 -7.66 1.52 9.71
CA ASP A 55 -7.74 1.42 11.16
C ASP A 55 -6.66 0.47 11.69
N LYS A 56 -6.12 0.79 12.88
CA LYS A 56 -5.04 0.02 13.50
C LYS A 56 -5.59 -0.86 14.62
N GLY A 57 -5.22 -2.13 14.60
CA GLY A 57 -5.40 -3.07 15.72
C GLY A 57 -4.04 -3.66 16.09
N THR A 58 -3.77 -3.80 17.40
CA THR A 58 -2.47 -4.28 17.90
C THR A 58 -2.59 -5.54 18.76
N SER A 59 -3.80 -5.99 19.04
CA SER A 59 -4.08 -7.15 19.90
C SER A 59 -5.06 -8.14 19.27
N ASP A 60 -5.06 -9.36 19.77
CA ASP A 60 -6.06 -10.38 19.42
C ASP A 60 -7.49 -9.89 19.71
N GLN A 61 -7.66 -9.01 20.72
CA GLN A 61 -8.96 -8.42 21.06
C GLN A 61 -9.46 -7.44 20.01
N ASP A 62 -8.57 -6.72 19.33
CA ASP A 62 -8.94 -5.82 18.23
C ASP A 62 -9.48 -6.61 17.05
N ILE A 63 -8.94 -7.79 16.77
CA ILE A 63 -9.45 -8.70 15.74
C ILE A 63 -10.86 -9.17 16.12
N VAL A 64 -11.05 -9.59 17.37
CA VAL A 64 -12.37 -9.98 17.90
C VAL A 64 -13.37 -8.83 17.76
N HIS A 65 -12.96 -7.62 18.13
CA HIS A 65 -13.78 -6.42 18.04
C HIS A 65 -14.15 -6.11 16.58
N PHE A 66 -13.19 -6.12 15.66
CA PHE A 66 -13.40 -5.91 14.23
C PHE A 66 -14.42 -6.91 13.66
N VAL A 67 -14.27 -8.19 13.97
CA VAL A 67 -15.15 -9.26 13.48
C VAL A 67 -16.56 -9.16 14.07
N THR A 68 -16.68 -8.80 15.35
CA THR A 68 -17.98 -8.74 16.05
C THR A 68 -18.75 -7.46 15.76
N GLN A 69 -18.06 -6.35 15.49
CA GLN A 69 -18.66 -5.05 15.19
C GLN A 69 -18.83 -4.78 13.70
N SER A 70 -18.36 -5.66 12.82
CA SER A 70 -18.52 -5.42 11.40
C SER A 70 -20.01 -5.36 11.06
N THR A 71 -20.50 -4.16 10.78
CA THR A 71 -21.89 -3.89 10.36
C THR A 71 -22.24 -4.59 9.06
N PHE A 72 -21.23 -5.10 8.37
CA PHE A 72 -21.38 -5.81 7.11
C PHE A 72 -21.84 -7.25 7.26
N GLY A 73 -21.91 -7.81 8.50
CA GLY A 73 -22.43 -9.17 8.74
C GLY A 73 -21.83 -10.21 7.80
N GLY A 74 -20.63 -9.95 7.30
CA GLY A 74 -19.98 -10.76 6.27
C GLY A 74 -19.78 -12.18 6.78
N LYS A 75 -20.04 -13.13 5.91
CA LYS A 75 -19.76 -14.54 6.19
C LYS A 75 -18.31 -14.88 5.87
N GLN A 76 -17.59 -13.98 5.20
CA GLN A 76 -16.22 -14.13 4.75
C GLN A 76 -15.43 -12.84 4.94
N TYR A 77 -14.16 -12.98 5.24
CA TYR A 77 -13.20 -11.91 5.41
C TYR A 77 -11.97 -12.21 4.57
N LEU A 78 -11.45 -11.18 3.93
CA LEU A 78 -10.20 -11.26 3.18
C LEU A 78 -9.08 -10.68 4.04
N ALA A 79 -8.00 -11.43 4.18
CA ALA A 79 -6.78 -10.96 4.85
C ALA A 79 -5.62 -10.86 3.86
N GLN A 80 -4.86 -9.78 3.98
CA GLN A 80 -3.64 -9.52 3.22
C GLN A 80 -2.52 -9.11 4.18
N PRO A 81 -1.24 -9.44 3.90
CA PRO A 81 -0.13 -8.88 4.65
C PRO A 81 -0.09 -7.36 4.45
N LYS A 82 0.17 -6.64 5.54
CA LYS A 82 0.49 -5.21 5.43
C LYS A 82 1.95 -5.07 4.99
N LEU A 83 2.14 -4.89 3.69
CA LEU A 83 3.46 -4.72 3.10
C LEU A 83 4.11 -3.42 3.60
N ASP A 84 5.42 -3.44 3.78
CA ASP A 84 6.21 -2.30 4.23
C ASP A 84 7.03 -1.71 3.08
N GLY A 85 6.46 -0.73 2.41
CA GLY A 85 7.03 -0.12 1.23
C GLY A 85 6.58 1.32 1.03
N SER A 86 6.27 1.66 -0.21
CA SER A 86 5.73 2.96 -0.60
C SER A 86 4.43 2.75 -1.38
N ALA A 87 3.35 3.33 -0.87
CA ALA A 87 2.05 3.23 -1.53
C ALA A 87 2.06 3.92 -2.90
N LEU A 88 1.53 3.24 -3.89
CA LEU A 88 1.45 3.68 -5.28
C LEU A 88 0.05 3.45 -5.84
N SER A 89 -0.47 4.46 -6.55
CA SER A 89 -1.67 4.38 -7.36
C SER A 89 -1.29 4.32 -8.83
N LEU A 90 -1.85 3.37 -9.57
CA LEU A 90 -1.70 3.22 -11.02
C LEU A 90 -3.06 3.50 -11.67
N GLU A 91 -3.11 4.46 -12.58
CA GLU A 91 -4.28 4.80 -13.36
C GLU A 91 -4.15 4.23 -14.77
N TYR A 92 -5.09 3.39 -15.16
CA TYR A 92 -5.19 2.84 -16.50
C TYR A 92 -6.37 3.44 -17.24
N VAL A 93 -6.15 3.83 -18.50
CA VAL A 93 -7.18 4.32 -19.42
C VAL A 93 -7.18 3.42 -20.64
N ALA A 94 -8.33 2.83 -20.94
CA ALA A 94 -8.48 1.81 -22.01
C ALA A 94 -7.39 0.71 -21.90
N GLY A 95 -7.06 0.31 -20.67
CA GLY A 95 -6.05 -0.68 -20.36
C GLY A 95 -4.59 -0.22 -20.46
N ASN A 96 -4.31 1.03 -20.84
CA ASN A 96 -2.93 1.54 -20.94
C ASN A 96 -2.59 2.33 -19.68
N LEU A 97 -1.37 2.15 -19.14
CA LEU A 97 -0.88 2.92 -18.00
C LEU A 97 -0.78 4.41 -18.38
N HIS A 98 -1.72 5.18 -17.88
CA HIS A 98 -1.82 6.60 -18.13
C HIS A 98 -0.97 7.39 -17.11
N ARG A 99 -1.12 7.07 -15.81
CA ARG A 99 -0.47 7.81 -14.73
C ARG A 99 -0.18 6.91 -13.54
N ALA A 100 0.89 7.25 -12.81
CA ALA A 100 1.21 6.67 -11.52
C ALA A 100 1.51 7.78 -10.50
N ALA A 101 0.99 7.65 -9.27
CA ALA A 101 1.15 8.66 -8.24
C ALA A 101 1.42 8.03 -6.87
N THR A 102 2.27 8.69 -6.06
CA THR A 102 2.45 8.36 -4.65
C THR A 102 1.19 8.67 -3.86
N ARG A 103 1.03 8.07 -2.67
CA ARG A 103 -0.13 8.36 -1.81
C ARG A 103 -0.24 9.84 -1.42
N GLY A 104 0.90 10.46 -1.06
CA GLY A 104 0.92 11.82 -0.52
C GLY A 104 0.00 11.99 0.68
N SER A 105 -0.83 13.03 0.67
CA SER A 105 -1.84 13.29 1.70
C SER A 105 -3.06 12.35 1.65
N GLY A 106 -3.10 11.42 0.70
CA GLY A 106 -4.26 10.57 0.45
C GLY A 106 -5.25 11.16 -0.55
N GLU A 107 -5.33 12.46 -0.70
CA GLU A 107 -6.10 13.16 -1.74
C GLU A 107 -5.21 13.61 -2.91
N ARG A 108 -3.96 13.96 -2.62
CA ARG A 108 -2.97 14.42 -3.59
C ARG A 108 -1.65 13.69 -3.42
N GLY A 109 -1.08 13.24 -4.52
CA GLY A 109 0.23 12.60 -4.57
C GLY A 109 1.18 13.30 -5.52
N GLU A 110 2.39 12.78 -5.64
CA GLU A 110 3.38 13.18 -6.65
C GLU A 110 3.27 12.28 -7.86
N ASP A 111 3.28 12.86 -9.05
CA ASP A 111 3.40 12.10 -10.30
C ASP A 111 4.78 11.42 -10.37
N VAL A 112 4.76 10.10 -10.39
CA VAL A 112 5.96 9.25 -10.49
C VAL A 112 5.88 8.29 -11.67
N THR A 113 5.08 8.64 -12.67
CA THR A 113 4.77 7.78 -13.83
C THR A 113 6.03 7.27 -14.53
N LEU A 114 7.04 8.10 -14.70
CA LEU A 114 8.29 7.72 -15.37
C LEU A 114 9.03 6.62 -14.64
N ASN A 115 9.13 6.71 -13.32
CA ASN A 115 9.82 5.71 -12.50
C ASN A 115 8.95 4.47 -12.29
N ALA A 116 7.63 4.63 -12.13
CA ALA A 116 6.70 3.51 -12.04
C ALA A 116 6.73 2.60 -13.27
N LYS A 117 6.95 3.16 -14.46
CA LYS A 117 7.14 2.38 -15.70
C LYS A 117 8.41 1.53 -15.72
N GLN A 118 9.36 1.79 -14.83
CA GLN A 118 10.59 1.02 -14.69
C GLN A 118 10.47 -0.12 -13.67
N VAL A 119 9.45 -0.08 -12.81
CA VAL A 119 9.17 -1.18 -11.88
C VAL A 119 8.84 -2.44 -12.67
N ALA A 120 9.61 -3.51 -12.43
CA ALA A 120 9.67 -4.67 -13.34
C ALA A 120 8.32 -5.34 -13.63
N ASN A 121 7.41 -5.37 -12.64
CA ASN A 121 6.10 -6.02 -12.75
C ASN A 121 4.91 -5.05 -12.89
N VAL A 122 5.17 -3.78 -13.16
CA VAL A 122 4.09 -2.82 -13.50
C VAL A 122 3.81 -2.92 -15.01
N PRO A 123 2.65 -3.46 -15.42
CA PRO A 123 2.33 -3.60 -16.83
C PRO A 123 2.04 -2.23 -17.43
N LEU A 124 2.66 -1.92 -18.58
CA LEU A 124 2.34 -0.72 -19.36
C LEU A 124 0.97 -0.82 -20.02
N ARG A 125 0.48 -2.05 -20.19
CA ARG A 125 -0.84 -2.36 -20.75
C ARG A 125 -1.42 -3.58 -20.07
N LEU A 126 -2.69 -3.47 -19.67
CA LEU A 126 -3.48 -4.59 -19.14
C LEU A 126 -3.91 -5.54 -20.27
N ASN A 127 -4.24 -6.77 -19.88
CA ASN A 127 -4.81 -7.76 -20.80
C ASN A 127 -6.24 -7.37 -21.26
N GLU A 128 -6.87 -6.43 -20.55
CA GLU A 128 -8.21 -5.92 -20.85
C GLU A 128 -8.19 -4.41 -21.11
N ALA A 129 -8.98 -3.93 -22.06
CA ALA A 129 -9.10 -2.50 -22.39
C ALA A 129 -10.15 -1.85 -21.46
N ILE A 130 -9.79 -1.64 -20.19
CA ILE A 130 -10.68 -1.10 -19.17
C ILE A 130 -10.05 0.10 -18.46
N ASP A 131 -10.88 1.03 -18.00
CA ASP A 131 -10.45 2.13 -17.15
C ASP A 131 -10.49 1.66 -15.68
N CYS A 132 -9.35 1.74 -15.01
CA CYS A 132 -9.28 1.39 -13.59
C CYS A 132 -8.16 2.13 -12.86
N HIS A 133 -8.33 2.23 -11.53
CA HIS A 133 -7.34 2.74 -10.60
C HIS A 133 -6.91 1.61 -9.68
N VAL A 134 -5.67 1.15 -9.82
CA VAL A 134 -5.10 0.09 -9.00
C VAL A 134 -4.28 0.70 -7.90
N ARG A 135 -4.53 0.29 -6.66
CA ARG A 135 -3.76 0.70 -5.48
C ARG A 135 -2.93 -0.46 -4.99
N GLY A 136 -1.70 -0.18 -4.64
CA GLY A 136 -0.76 -1.19 -4.18
C GLY A 136 0.38 -0.59 -3.38
N GLU A 137 1.27 -1.46 -2.96
CA GLU A 137 2.52 -1.12 -2.30
C GLU A 137 3.68 -1.49 -3.21
N VAL A 138 4.63 -0.58 -3.36
CA VAL A 138 5.91 -0.87 -3.99
C VAL A 138 6.89 -1.25 -2.90
N VAL A 139 7.46 -2.43 -3.00
CA VAL A 139 8.41 -2.97 -2.04
C VAL A 139 9.75 -3.27 -2.69
N MET A 140 10.81 -3.27 -1.90
CA MET A 140 12.11 -3.79 -2.30
C MET A 140 12.25 -5.21 -1.76
N PRO A 141 12.42 -6.23 -2.61
CA PRO A 141 12.63 -7.59 -2.13
C PRO A 141 13.86 -7.66 -1.22
N LEU A 142 13.75 -8.37 -0.10
CA LEU A 142 14.83 -8.45 0.89
C LEU A 142 16.14 -8.99 0.31
N GLU A 143 16.08 -9.97 -0.59
CA GLU A 143 17.26 -10.49 -1.28
C GLU A 143 17.98 -9.41 -2.09
N VAL A 144 17.23 -8.56 -2.79
CA VAL A 144 17.80 -7.45 -3.56
C VAL A 144 18.39 -6.39 -2.63
N PHE A 145 17.68 -6.09 -1.54
CA PHE A 145 18.15 -5.16 -0.52
C PHE A 145 19.46 -5.63 0.10
N GLU A 146 19.55 -6.87 0.54
CA GLU A 146 20.74 -7.45 1.15
C GLU A 146 21.95 -7.45 0.21
N GLN A 147 21.72 -7.80 -1.07
CA GLN A 147 22.78 -7.89 -2.06
C GLN A 147 23.29 -6.53 -2.53
N LYS A 148 22.42 -5.53 -2.70
CA LYS A 148 22.77 -4.27 -3.36
C LYS A 148 22.79 -3.05 -2.43
N TYR A 149 21.93 -3.02 -1.40
CA TYR A 149 21.55 -1.77 -0.73
C TYR A 149 21.75 -1.77 0.79
N SER A 150 22.06 -2.89 1.41
CA SER A 150 22.20 -3.01 2.87
C SER A 150 23.28 -2.07 3.47
N THR A 151 24.30 -1.71 2.68
CA THR A 151 25.33 -0.73 3.07
C THR A 151 24.96 0.72 2.75
N VAL A 152 23.89 0.93 1.94
CA VAL A 152 23.47 2.25 1.45
C VAL A 152 22.36 2.83 2.32
N SER A 153 21.51 1.98 2.86
CA SER A 153 20.36 2.38 3.69
C SER A 153 20.10 1.33 4.75
N PRO A 154 19.71 1.75 5.97
CA PRO A 154 19.30 0.81 7.03
C PRO A 154 17.91 0.22 6.81
N ASN A 155 17.11 0.77 5.88
CA ASN A 155 15.70 0.42 5.72
C ASN A 155 15.31 0.36 4.23
N PRO A 156 14.79 -0.79 3.73
CA PRO A 156 14.35 -0.96 2.35
C PRO A 156 13.18 -0.05 1.98
N ARG A 157 12.25 0.24 2.90
CA ARG A 157 11.10 1.15 2.68
C ARG A 157 11.51 2.55 2.22
N ASN A 158 12.55 3.13 2.85
CA ASN A 158 13.03 4.46 2.48
C ASN A 158 13.62 4.48 1.06
N LEU A 159 14.24 3.38 0.64
CA LEU A 159 14.74 3.22 -0.73
C LEU A 159 13.60 3.17 -1.75
N CYS A 160 12.48 2.51 -1.44
CA CYS A 160 11.32 2.49 -2.34
C CYS A 160 10.81 3.90 -2.64
N SER A 161 10.59 4.71 -1.59
CA SER A 161 10.15 6.10 -1.76
C SER A 161 11.17 6.94 -2.54
N GLY A 162 12.46 6.76 -2.28
CA GLY A 162 13.55 7.44 -2.98
C GLY A 162 13.60 7.07 -4.45
N ALA A 163 13.56 5.79 -4.79
CA ALA A 163 13.61 5.28 -6.16
C ALA A 163 12.41 5.73 -7.00
N LEU A 164 11.21 5.80 -6.39
CA LEU A 164 10.02 6.28 -7.10
C LEU A 164 10.06 7.79 -7.37
N ARG A 165 10.70 8.60 -6.52
CA ARG A 165 10.72 10.07 -6.61
C ARG A 165 11.95 10.65 -7.29
N GLN A 166 12.95 9.84 -7.63
CA GLN A 166 14.17 10.31 -8.27
C GLN A 166 13.89 10.96 -9.63
N LYS A 167 14.56 12.08 -9.92
CA LYS A 167 14.32 12.84 -11.15
C LYS A 167 15.29 12.54 -12.28
N HIS A 168 16.52 12.16 -11.96
CA HIS A 168 17.61 12.05 -12.95
C HIS A 168 18.50 10.82 -12.76
N GLY A 169 18.00 9.74 -12.14
CA GLY A 169 18.80 8.58 -11.82
C GLY A 169 19.86 8.85 -10.72
N ASP A 170 19.62 9.87 -9.91
CA ASP A 170 20.44 10.29 -8.77
C ASP A 170 20.00 9.62 -7.45
N GLY A 171 19.02 8.75 -7.53
CA GLY A 171 18.50 7.97 -6.40
C GLY A 171 19.52 6.93 -5.91
N LYS A 172 19.37 6.55 -4.64
CA LYS A 172 20.21 5.51 -4.02
C LYS A 172 19.83 4.10 -4.46
N ALA A 173 18.67 3.93 -5.11
CA ALA A 173 18.16 2.66 -5.59
C ALA A 173 17.46 2.83 -6.93
N GLU A 174 17.47 1.77 -7.73
CA GLU A 174 16.83 1.72 -9.04
C GLU A 174 15.36 1.30 -8.91
N ALA A 175 14.48 1.96 -9.67
CA ALA A 175 13.06 1.58 -9.70
C ALA A 175 12.84 0.16 -10.27
N SER A 176 13.73 -0.33 -11.12
CA SER A 176 13.73 -1.69 -11.67
C SER A 176 14.00 -2.78 -10.63
N ASP A 177 14.54 -2.44 -9.47
CA ASP A 177 14.77 -3.37 -8.36
C ASP A 177 13.56 -3.48 -7.42
N LEU A 178 12.51 -2.71 -7.69
CA LEU A 178 11.27 -2.70 -6.92
C LEU A 178 10.22 -3.63 -7.51
N VAL A 179 9.31 -4.07 -6.66
CA VAL A 179 8.15 -4.89 -7.03
C VAL A 179 6.87 -4.20 -6.55
N PHE A 180 5.87 -4.14 -7.42
CA PHE A 180 4.53 -3.64 -7.09
C PHE A 180 3.61 -4.79 -6.70
N CYS A 181 2.91 -4.66 -5.57
CA CYS A 181 1.90 -5.62 -5.10
C CYS A 181 0.56 -4.89 -4.94
N ALA A 182 -0.41 -5.21 -5.78
CA ALA A 182 -1.72 -4.58 -5.73
C ALA A 182 -2.55 -5.12 -4.56
N TYR A 183 -3.23 -4.24 -3.83
CA TYR A 183 -4.13 -4.63 -2.75
C TYR A 183 -5.59 -4.20 -2.98
N ASP A 184 -5.85 -3.31 -3.94
CA ASP A 184 -7.20 -2.82 -4.24
C ASP A 184 -7.30 -2.29 -5.68
N VAL A 185 -8.51 -2.31 -6.23
CA VAL A 185 -8.82 -1.72 -7.54
C VAL A 185 -10.18 -1.03 -7.49
N LYS A 186 -10.27 0.13 -8.15
CA LYS A 186 -11.51 0.89 -8.32
C LYS A 186 -11.74 1.19 -9.80
N PHE A 187 -13.00 1.24 -10.19
CA PHE A 187 -13.42 1.48 -11.56
C PHE A 187 -14.24 2.76 -11.62
N PRO A 188 -13.85 3.75 -12.45
CA PRO A 188 -14.59 5.00 -12.56
C PRO A 188 -15.93 4.85 -13.29
N ASN A 189 -16.02 3.88 -14.19
CA ASN A 189 -17.18 3.69 -15.06
C ASN A 189 -17.76 2.27 -14.91
N THR A 190 -17.26 1.33 -15.68
CA THR A 190 -17.75 -0.05 -15.70
C THR A 190 -16.79 -0.96 -14.94
N SER A 191 -17.27 -1.64 -13.90
CA SER A 191 -16.49 -2.67 -13.21
C SER A 191 -16.69 -4.04 -13.86
N PRO A 192 -15.71 -4.95 -13.75
CA PRO A 192 -15.93 -6.35 -14.09
C PRO A 192 -17.02 -6.96 -13.20
N GLU A 193 -17.55 -8.10 -13.63
CA GLU A 193 -18.46 -8.89 -12.80
C GLU A 193 -17.70 -9.49 -11.61
N ALA A 194 -17.63 -8.73 -10.54
CA ALA A 194 -17.02 -9.13 -9.29
C ALA A 194 -17.95 -8.70 -8.13
N THR A 195 -18.22 -9.63 -7.23
CA THR A 195 -19.16 -9.45 -6.13
C THR A 195 -18.46 -9.19 -4.79
N ASN A 196 -17.14 -9.44 -4.74
CA ASN A 196 -16.34 -9.30 -3.53
C ASN A 196 -14.85 -9.00 -3.86
N ASP A 197 -14.09 -8.63 -2.84
CA ASP A 197 -12.69 -8.22 -2.99
C ASP A 197 -11.78 -9.35 -3.49
N SER A 198 -12.03 -10.60 -3.12
CA SER A 198 -11.21 -11.73 -3.60
C SER A 198 -11.37 -11.98 -5.11
N GLU A 199 -12.55 -11.73 -5.65
CA GLU A 199 -12.80 -11.76 -7.10
C GLU A 199 -12.12 -10.59 -7.81
N LEU A 200 -12.08 -9.40 -7.18
CA LEU A 200 -11.34 -8.25 -7.70
C LEU A 200 -9.84 -8.51 -7.74
N LEU A 201 -9.27 -9.13 -6.70
CA LEU A 201 -7.85 -9.52 -6.71
C LEU A 201 -7.55 -10.59 -7.77
N SER A 202 -8.47 -11.55 -7.93
CA SER A 202 -8.37 -12.56 -8.99
C SER A 202 -8.48 -11.94 -10.39
N TRP A 203 -9.29 -10.90 -10.55
CA TRP A 203 -9.37 -10.14 -11.78
C TRP A 203 -8.05 -9.38 -12.06
N LEU A 204 -7.45 -8.74 -11.05
CA LEU A 204 -6.15 -8.07 -11.20
C LEU A 204 -5.10 -9.01 -11.78
N GLN A 205 -5.02 -10.24 -11.25
CA GLN A 205 -4.09 -11.25 -11.72
C GLN A 205 -4.34 -11.61 -13.19
N LYS A 206 -5.60 -11.78 -13.59
CA LYS A 206 -5.98 -12.02 -15.00
C LYS A 206 -5.66 -10.82 -15.89
N ALA A 207 -5.82 -9.61 -15.38
CA ALA A 207 -5.49 -8.37 -16.08
C ALA A 207 -3.97 -8.15 -16.24
N GLY A 208 -3.14 -8.96 -15.58
CA GLY A 208 -1.67 -8.90 -15.66
C GLY A 208 -1.01 -8.10 -14.55
N ILE A 209 -1.73 -7.79 -13.48
CA ILE A 209 -1.19 -7.12 -12.29
C ILE A 209 -1.04 -8.13 -11.16
N GLU A 210 0.13 -8.17 -10.53
CA GLU A 210 0.40 -9.03 -9.38
C GLU A 210 -0.30 -8.47 -8.13
N PRO A 211 -1.28 -9.19 -7.55
CA PRO A 211 -1.87 -8.79 -6.28
C PRO A 211 -0.98 -9.18 -5.11
N ALA A 212 -1.08 -8.44 -4.00
CA ALA A 212 -0.53 -8.86 -2.73
C ALA A 212 -1.13 -10.23 -2.36
N PRO A 213 -0.38 -11.13 -1.71
CA PRO A 213 -0.94 -12.40 -1.24
C PRO A 213 -2.21 -12.18 -0.42
N TRP A 214 -3.19 -13.03 -0.59
CA TRP A 214 -4.43 -12.95 0.19
C TRP A 214 -4.92 -14.32 0.63
N GLU A 215 -5.70 -14.32 1.70
CA GLU A 215 -6.38 -15.51 2.22
C GLU A 215 -7.82 -15.14 2.59
N VAL A 216 -8.77 -16.03 2.33
CA VAL A 216 -10.18 -15.82 2.64
C VAL A 216 -10.58 -16.73 3.78
N PHE A 217 -11.19 -16.15 4.83
CA PHE A 217 -11.64 -16.85 6.02
C PHE A 217 -13.15 -16.90 6.08
N ASP A 218 -13.71 -18.06 6.40
CA ASP A 218 -15.15 -18.24 6.63
C ASP A 218 -15.49 -17.98 8.10
N SER A 219 -16.73 -17.53 8.35
CA SER A 219 -17.19 -17.04 9.65
C SER A 219 -17.23 -18.06 10.79
N LYS A 220 -17.10 -19.36 10.51
CA LYS A 220 -17.30 -20.40 11.54
C LYS A 220 -16.22 -20.45 12.62
N ASN A 221 -14.95 -20.21 12.24
CA ASN A 221 -13.79 -20.19 13.14
C ASN A 221 -12.96 -18.91 12.95
N LEU A 222 -13.60 -17.88 12.43
CA LEU A 222 -12.95 -16.67 11.91
C LEU A 222 -11.95 -16.04 12.88
N GLN A 223 -12.30 -15.92 14.15
CA GLN A 223 -11.45 -15.30 15.16
C GLN A 223 -10.14 -16.09 15.35
N GLU A 224 -10.25 -17.40 15.48
CA GLU A 224 -9.10 -18.27 15.70
C GLU A 224 -8.20 -18.34 14.45
N ASP A 225 -8.82 -18.47 13.29
CA ASP A 225 -8.11 -18.51 12.00
C ASP A 225 -7.39 -17.19 11.70
N MET A 226 -8.00 -16.04 11.96
CA MET A 226 -7.36 -14.73 11.77
C MET A 226 -6.21 -14.50 12.77
N ILE A 227 -6.37 -14.91 14.03
CA ILE A 227 -5.29 -14.83 15.02
C ILE A 227 -4.12 -15.73 14.62
N GLN A 228 -4.37 -16.92 14.11
CA GLN A 228 -3.32 -17.80 13.62
C GLN A 228 -2.65 -17.23 12.37
N TYR A 229 -3.41 -16.64 11.47
CA TYR A 229 -2.87 -15.99 10.26
C TYR A 229 -1.95 -14.82 10.61
N THR A 230 -2.35 -13.94 11.53
CA THR A 230 -1.51 -12.82 11.98
C THR A 230 -0.21 -13.30 12.62
N LYS A 231 -0.25 -14.38 13.41
CA LYS A 231 0.96 -15.02 13.97
C LYS A 231 1.85 -15.60 12.88
N LYS A 232 1.27 -16.22 11.85
CA LYS A 232 2.00 -16.74 10.69
C LYS A 232 2.69 -15.62 9.91
N LEU A 233 2.00 -14.50 9.67
CA LEU A 233 2.57 -13.34 8.97
C LEU A 233 3.75 -12.73 9.72
N SER A 234 3.75 -12.72 11.04
CA SER A 234 4.87 -12.21 11.83
C SER A 234 6.16 -13.02 11.68
N LEU A 235 6.08 -14.22 11.11
CA LEU A 235 7.22 -15.10 10.82
C LEU A 235 7.68 -15.01 9.35
N ILE A 236 6.94 -14.30 8.50
CA ILE A 236 7.27 -14.13 7.08
C ILE A 236 7.92 -12.77 6.92
N HIS A 237 9.22 -12.76 6.70
CA HIS A 237 9.94 -11.59 6.23
C HIS A 237 9.74 -11.47 4.71
N ILE A 238 8.95 -10.48 4.30
CA ILE A 238 8.78 -10.12 2.87
C ILE A 238 9.73 -9.00 2.52
#